data_22402ccab09c91963244773b33ec789b
#
_entry.id   22402ccab09c91963244773b33ec789b
#
_cell.length_a   1.000
_cell.length_b   1.000
_cell.length_c   1.000
_cell.angle_alpha   90.00
_cell.angle_beta   90.00
_cell.angle_gamma   90.00
#
_symmetry.space_group_name_H-M   'P 1'
#
loop_
_entity.id
_entity.type
_entity.pdbx_description
1 polymer ?
#
loop_
_entity_poly.entity_id
_entity_poly.type
_entity_poly.pdbx_seq_one_letter_code
_entity_poly.pdbx_strand_id
1 'polypeptide(L)'
;MNSRRKKRLTLAVALIAGVAGIASLLLYALNSNLNLFFTPYEIVNGKKDTGEKPEIGQRIRVGGMVTEGTMVRDPNSLHVEFEIHDAFGGAITVTFDDLLPDLFREGQGIVAQGVLISEDTIEATEVLAKHDENYMPPEVAEAMGKTHEKLDYSEQKQTEGYKYQ
;
A
#
# COMPACT_ATOMS: atom_id res chain seq x y z
N MET A 1 -41.38 -6.51 -40.33
CA MET A 1 -40.11 -7.10 -39.93
C MET A 1 -40.27 -8.60 -39.73
N ASN A 2 -39.50 -9.45 -40.42
CA ASN A 2 -39.68 -10.91 -40.44
C ASN A 2 -39.43 -11.52 -39.06
N SER A 3 -40.26 -12.43 -38.57
CA SER A 3 -40.19 -13.05 -37.24
C SER A 3 -38.81 -13.63 -36.90
N ARG A 4 -38.12 -14.18 -37.91
CA ARG A 4 -36.75 -14.70 -37.77
C ARG A 4 -35.70 -13.60 -37.54
N ARG A 5 -35.88 -12.41 -38.11
CA ARG A 5 -35.00 -11.25 -37.87
C ARG A 5 -35.20 -10.66 -36.47
N LYS A 6 -36.46 -10.62 -35.98
CA LYS A 6 -36.76 -10.19 -34.60
C LYS A 6 -36.09 -11.11 -33.58
N LYS A 7 -36.21 -12.44 -33.75
CA LYS A 7 -35.56 -13.41 -32.83
C LYS A 7 -34.04 -13.31 -32.83
N ARG A 8 -33.38 -13.11 -33.98
CA ARG A 8 -31.94 -12.91 -34.06
C ARG A 8 -31.51 -11.59 -33.41
N LEU A 9 -32.29 -10.54 -33.60
CA LEU A 9 -31.99 -9.24 -32.95
C LEU A 9 -32.12 -9.31 -31.43
N THR A 10 -33.20 -9.93 -30.93
CA THR A 10 -33.38 -10.11 -29.47
C THR A 10 -32.27 -10.97 -28.86
N LEU A 11 -31.85 -12.04 -29.55
CA LEU A 11 -30.75 -12.89 -29.12
C LEU A 11 -29.42 -12.10 -29.09
N ALA A 12 -29.13 -11.32 -30.11
CA ALA A 12 -27.93 -10.48 -30.16
C ALA A 12 -27.93 -9.41 -29.05
N VAL A 13 -29.06 -8.74 -28.83
CA VAL A 13 -29.21 -7.75 -27.75
C VAL A 13 -29.05 -8.40 -26.37
N ALA A 14 -29.66 -9.57 -26.17
CA ALA A 14 -29.51 -10.30 -24.89
C ALA A 14 -28.07 -10.73 -24.62
N LEU A 15 -27.36 -11.17 -25.67
CA LEU A 15 -25.93 -11.54 -25.56
C LEU A 15 -25.06 -10.34 -25.22
N ILE A 16 -25.27 -9.21 -25.91
CA ILE A 16 -24.54 -7.95 -25.62
C ILE A 16 -24.82 -7.47 -24.20
N ALA A 17 -26.09 -7.49 -23.76
CA ALA A 17 -26.47 -7.11 -22.41
C ALA A 17 -25.84 -8.04 -21.36
N GLY A 18 -25.78 -9.34 -21.63
CA GLY A 18 -25.11 -10.31 -20.77
C GLY A 18 -23.62 -10.04 -20.63
N VAL A 19 -22.91 -9.82 -21.75
CA VAL A 19 -21.48 -9.49 -21.75
C VAL A 19 -21.24 -8.15 -21.05
N ALA A 20 -22.06 -7.12 -21.29
CA ALA A 20 -21.93 -5.84 -20.61
C ALA A 20 -22.17 -5.97 -19.10
N GLY A 21 -23.12 -6.79 -18.67
CA GLY A 21 -23.36 -7.07 -17.25
C GLY A 21 -22.17 -7.75 -16.58
N ILE A 22 -21.59 -8.77 -17.22
CA ILE A 22 -20.39 -9.46 -16.71
C ILE A 22 -19.21 -8.48 -16.65
N ALA A 23 -18.99 -7.69 -17.70
CA ALA A 23 -17.91 -6.70 -17.73
C ALA A 23 -18.07 -5.65 -16.61
N SER A 24 -19.28 -5.17 -16.38
CA SER A 24 -19.58 -4.22 -15.29
C SER A 24 -19.31 -4.81 -13.91
N LEU A 25 -19.68 -6.07 -13.67
CA LEU A 25 -19.41 -6.77 -12.43
C LEU A 25 -17.90 -6.99 -12.22
N LEU A 26 -17.17 -7.36 -13.27
CA LEU A 26 -15.71 -7.50 -13.22
C LEU A 26 -15.02 -6.17 -12.92
N LEU A 27 -15.42 -5.09 -13.59
CA LEU A 27 -14.87 -3.76 -13.33
C LEU A 27 -15.19 -3.29 -11.90
N TYR A 28 -16.39 -3.54 -11.41
CA TYR A 28 -16.75 -3.24 -10.02
C TYR A 28 -15.90 -4.03 -9.02
N ALA A 29 -15.74 -5.35 -9.24
CA ALA A 29 -14.93 -6.20 -8.37
C ALA A 29 -13.44 -5.81 -8.40
N LEU A 30 -12.89 -5.45 -9.55
CA LEU A 30 -11.51 -4.96 -9.68
C LEU A 30 -11.33 -3.63 -8.96
N ASN A 31 -12.24 -2.69 -9.16
CA ASN A 31 -12.15 -1.37 -8.51
C ASN A 31 -12.25 -1.45 -6.98
N SER A 32 -13.04 -2.40 -6.46
CA SER A 32 -13.18 -2.62 -5.01
C SER A 32 -11.95 -3.25 -4.35
N ASN A 33 -11.07 -3.90 -5.13
CA ASN A 33 -9.89 -4.62 -4.63
C ASN A 33 -8.56 -3.91 -4.92
N LEU A 34 -8.58 -2.74 -5.56
CA LEU A 34 -7.38 -1.94 -5.75
C LEU A 34 -7.03 -1.27 -4.42
N ASN A 35 -6.10 -1.88 -3.68
CA ASN A 35 -5.46 -1.22 -2.54
C ASN A 35 -4.55 -0.11 -3.10
N LEU A 36 -5.08 1.09 -3.17
CA LEU A 36 -4.32 2.26 -3.63
C LEU A 36 -3.21 2.55 -2.63
N PHE A 37 -1.98 2.67 -3.15
CA PHE A 37 -0.83 3.06 -2.35
C PHE A 37 -0.76 4.59 -2.23
N PHE A 38 -0.51 5.05 -1.00
CA PHE A 38 -0.32 6.46 -0.68
C PHE A 38 0.90 6.61 0.22
N THR A 39 1.51 7.77 0.18
CA THR A 39 2.48 8.21 1.19
C THR A 39 1.76 9.01 2.28
N PRO A 40 2.34 9.18 3.49
CA PRO A 40 1.79 10.07 4.51
C PRO A 40 1.46 11.47 3.99
N TYR A 41 2.35 12.06 3.20
CA TYR A 41 2.12 13.36 2.57
C TYR A 41 0.89 13.37 1.65
N GLU A 42 0.74 12.33 0.83
CA GLU A 42 -0.38 12.24 -0.13
C GLU A 42 -1.73 12.03 0.55
N ILE A 43 -1.77 11.38 1.71
CA ILE A 43 -2.99 11.26 2.51
C ILE A 43 -3.45 12.64 2.98
N VAL A 44 -2.55 13.44 3.53
CA VAL A 44 -2.88 14.75 4.07
C VAL A 44 -3.09 15.80 2.98
N ASN A 45 -2.24 15.82 1.95
CA ASN A 45 -2.19 16.90 0.95
C ASN A 45 -2.76 16.52 -0.43
N GLY A 46 -2.93 15.21 -0.71
CA GLY A 46 -3.27 14.67 -2.02
C GLY A 46 -2.04 14.38 -2.89
N LYS A 47 -2.23 13.52 -3.88
CA LYS A 47 -1.19 13.17 -4.86
C LYS A 47 -0.76 14.39 -5.67
N LYS A 48 0.54 14.57 -5.88
CA LYS A 48 1.10 15.73 -6.60
C LYS A 48 0.58 15.87 -8.03
N ASP A 49 0.36 14.73 -8.71
CA ASP A 49 0.00 14.73 -10.13
C ASP A 49 -1.50 14.91 -10.37
N THR A 50 -2.35 14.35 -9.50
CA THR A 50 -3.80 14.31 -9.69
C THR A 50 -4.58 15.12 -8.65
N GLY A 51 -3.96 15.47 -7.53
CA GLY A 51 -4.64 16.06 -6.36
C GLY A 51 -5.55 15.08 -5.64
N GLU A 52 -5.54 13.81 -6.03
CA GLU A 52 -6.39 12.76 -5.47
C GLU A 52 -6.02 12.49 -4.01
N LYS A 53 -7.01 12.53 -3.12
CA LYS A 53 -6.91 12.13 -1.71
C LYS A 53 -7.69 10.85 -1.48
N PRO A 54 -7.26 10.00 -0.56
CA PRO A 54 -8.08 8.87 -0.14
C PRO A 54 -9.30 9.37 0.64
N GLU A 55 -10.40 8.64 0.51
CA GLU A 55 -11.63 8.94 1.26
C GLU A 55 -11.64 8.21 2.62
N ILE A 56 -12.25 8.84 3.63
CA ILE A 56 -12.47 8.18 4.92
C ILE A 56 -13.35 6.94 4.69
N GLY A 57 -12.94 5.80 5.24
CA GLY A 57 -13.56 4.50 5.01
C GLY A 57 -12.95 3.73 3.82
N GLN A 58 -12.04 4.33 3.07
CA GLN A 58 -11.34 3.66 1.97
C GLN A 58 -10.23 2.75 2.50
N ARG A 59 -10.12 1.55 1.91
CA ARG A 59 -8.99 0.65 2.16
C ARG A 59 -7.79 1.10 1.35
N ILE A 60 -6.69 1.38 2.03
CA ILE A 60 -5.45 1.89 1.43
C ILE A 60 -4.23 1.11 1.95
N ARG A 61 -3.12 1.27 1.27
CA ARG A 61 -1.78 0.90 1.74
C ARG A 61 -0.97 2.17 1.88
N VAL A 62 -0.24 2.30 2.97
CA VAL A 62 0.63 3.45 3.21
C VAL A 62 2.03 2.99 3.57
N GLY A 63 3.03 3.59 2.96
CA GLY A 63 4.44 3.34 3.25
C GLY A 63 5.08 4.56 3.89
N GLY A 64 5.84 4.35 4.96
CA GLY A 64 6.56 5.40 5.66
C GLY A 64 7.61 4.85 6.62
N MET A 65 8.31 5.76 7.27
CA MET A 65 9.25 5.44 8.36
C MET A 65 8.54 5.60 9.69
N VAL A 66 8.67 4.64 10.59
CA VAL A 66 8.11 4.75 11.96
C VAL A 66 8.89 5.83 12.70
N THR A 67 8.17 6.80 13.25
CA THR A 67 8.76 7.89 14.03
C THR A 67 9.22 7.36 15.39
N GLU A 68 10.47 7.61 15.76
CA GLU A 68 11.03 7.15 17.04
C GLU A 68 10.35 7.82 18.23
N GLY A 69 10.02 7.04 19.26
CA GLY A 69 9.40 7.51 20.48
C GLY A 69 7.89 7.79 20.40
N THR A 70 7.25 7.42 19.28
CA THR A 70 5.80 7.61 19.10
C THR A 70 4.98 6.37 19.41
N MET A 71 5.62 5.21 19.54
CA MET A 71 4.92 3.96 19.78
C MET A 71 4.33 3.89 21.18
N VAL A 72 3.01 3.79 21.24
CA VAL A 72 2.24 3.60 22.47
C VAL A 72 1.57 2.23 22.41
N ARG A 73 1.74 1.43 23.47
CA ARG A 73 1.07 0.12 23.62
C ARG A 73 0.13 0.16 24.79
N ASP A 74 -1.07 -0.37 24.60
CA ASP A 74 -1.98 -0.64 25.71
C ASP A 74 -1.48 -1.87 26.49
N PRO A 75 -1.23 -1.78 27.79
CA PRO A 75 -0.76 -2.90 28.60
C PRO A 75 -1.79 -4.03 28.76
N ASN A 76 -3.07 -3.78 28.47
CA ASN A 76 -4.17 -4.74 28.66
C ASN A 76 -4.72 -5.32 27.36
N SER A 77 -4.24 -4.86 26.20
CA SER A 77 -4.69 -5.32 24.89
C SER A 77 -3.51 -5.43 23.91
N LEU A 78 -3.79 -5.89 22.68
CA LEU A 78 -2.80 -5.89 21.59
C LEU A 78 -2.76 -4.55 20.85
N HIS A 79 -3.54 -3.57 21.31
CA HIS A 79 -3.64 -2.26 20.68
C HIS A 79 -2.30 -1.53 20.73
N VAL A 80 -1.83 -1.13 19.55
CA VAL A 80 -0.61 -0.35 19.37
C VAL A 80 -0.91 0.83 18.47
N GLU A 81 -0.44 1.99 18.87
CA GLU A 81 -0.49 3.22 18.10
C GLU A 81 0.92 3.73 17.87
N PHE A 82 1.23 4.18 16.65
CA PHE A 82 2.50 4.79 16.30
C PHE A 82 2.35 5.72 15.10
N GLU A 83 3.27 6.65 14.95
CA GLU A 83 3.31 7.58 13.84
C GLU A 83 4.26 7.09 12.75
N ILE A 84 3.87 7.28 11.49
CA ILE A 84 4.75 7.12 10.33
C ILE A 84 4.85 8.44 9.56
N HIS A 85 6.04 8.71 9.04
CA HIS A 85 6.32 9.92 8.26
C HIS A 85 7.01 9.59 6.94
N ASP A 86 7.04 10.58 6.05
CA ASP A 86 7.78 10.53 4.80
C ASP A 86 8.78 11.69 4.68
N ALA A 87 9.58 11.67 3.60
CA ALA A 87 10.58 12.72 3.32
C ALA A 87 9.96 14.07 2.89
N PHE A 88 8.66 14.09 2.60
CA PHE A 88 7.96 15.28 2.11
C PHE A 88 7.28 16.06 3.25
N GLY A 89 7.44 15.60 4.50
CA GLY A 89 6.89 16.24 5.69
C GLY A 89 5.45 15.82 6.00
N GLY A 90 4.97 14.75 5.39
CA GLY A 90 3.72 14.10 5.79
C GLY A 90 3.94 13.21 7.01
N ALA A 91 2.98 13.22 7.93
CA ALA A 91 2.93 12.31 9.07
C ALA A 91 1.49 11.87 9.30
N ILE A 92 1.29 10.60 9.62
CA ILE A 92 -0.02 10.02 9.95
C ILE A 92 0.11 9.02 11.09
N THR A 93 -0.97 8.82 11.82
CA THR A 93 -1.09 7.84 12.89
C THR A 93 -1.56 6.50 12.32
N VAL A 94 -0.92 5.42 12.76
CA VAL A 94 -1.32 4.04 12.48
C VAL A 94 -1.77 3.40 13.78
N THR A 95 -3.00 2.89 13.82
CA THR A 95 -3.50 2.05 14.91
C THR A 95 -3.54 0.60 14.44
N PHE A 96 -3.18 -0.33 15.32
CA PHE A 96 -3.10 -1.76 14.99
C PHE A 96 -3.47 -2.60 16.20
N ASP A 97 -4.42 -3.53 16.03
CA ASP A 97 -5.02 -4.33 17.09
C ASP A 97 -4.57 -5.81 17.06
N ASP A 98 -3.36 -6.07 16.58
CA ASP A 98 -2.80 -7.42 16.51
C ASP A 98 -1.30 -7.41 16.86
N LEU A 99 -0.65 -8.58 16.79
CA LEU A 99 0.77 -8.72 17.04
C LEU A 99 1.59 -8.06 15.93
N LEU A 100 2.40 -7.09 16.28
CA LEU A 100 3.38 -6.53 15.36
C LEU A 100 4.39 -7.61 14.94
N PRO A 101 4.90 -7.57 13.68
CA PRO A 101 5.95 -8.47 13.24
C PRO A 101 7.16 -8.45 14.18
N ASP A 102 7.83 -9.59 14.38
CA ASP A 102 9.02 -9.71 15.26
C ASP A 102 10.14 -8.74 14.90
N LEU A 103 10.16 -8.32 13.65
CA LEU A 103 11.18 -7.42 13.09
C LEU A 103 10.79 -5.95 13.10
N PHE A 104 9.58 -5.63 13.56
CA PHE A 104 9.15 -4.24 13.68
C PHE A 104 10.01 -3.48 14.69
N ARG A 105 10.54 -2.34 14.26
CA ARG A 105 11.31 -1.39 15.09
C ARG A 105 10.93 0.03 14.73
N GLU A 106 11.01 0.92 15.70
CA GLU A 106 10.97 2.37 15.43
C GLU A 106 12.18 2.79 14.58
N GLY A 107 12.02 3.83 13.78
CA GLY A 107 13.05 4.26 12.82
C GLY A 107 13.15 3.38 11.57
N GLN A 108 12.29 2.40 11.39
CA GLN A 108 12.30 1.47 10.27
C GLN A 108 11.20 1.77 9.25
N GLY A 109 11.48 1.48 7.98
CA GLY A 109 10.47 1.56 6.91
C GLY A 109 9.47 0.41 6.99
N ILE A 110 8.19 0.75 6.94
CA ILE A 110 7.09 -0.20 6.96
C ILE A 110 6.07 0.11 5.86
N VAL A 111 5.23 -0.87 5.58
CA VAL A 111 4.00 -0.69 4.81
C VAL A 111 2.83 -1.15 5.69
N ALA A 112 1.91 -0.24 6.00
CA ALA A 112 0.66 -0.55 6.67
C ALA A 112 -0.48 -0.65 5.65
N GLN A 113 -1.34 -1.65 5.81
CA GLN A 113 -2.54 -1.82 5.00
C GLN A 113 -3.75 -1.80 5.92
N GLY A 114 -4.74 -0.97 5.61
CA GLY A 114 -5.90 -0.82 6.47
C GLY A 114 -6.97 0.10 5.89
N VAL A 115 -7.80 0.64 6.76
CA VAL A 115 -8.89 1.57 6.42
C VAL A 115 -8.56 2.95 7.00
N LEU A 116 -8.68 3.99 6.19
CA LEU A 116 -8.54 5.37 6.66
C LEU A 116 -9.76 5.73 7.52
N ILE A 117 -9.54 5.97 8.81
CA ILE A 117 -10.62 6.28 9.78
C ILE A 117 -10.75 7.78 10.06
N SER A 118 -9.71 8.56 9.81
CA SER A 118 -9.73 10.03 9.85
C SER A 118 -8.83 10.61 8.77
N GLU A 119 -8.68 11.93 8.70
CA GLU A 119 -7.82 12.60 7.70
C GLU A 119 -6.34 12.23 7.83
N ASP A 120 -5.90 11.75 8.98
CA ASP A 120 -4.51 11.48 9.35
C ASP A 120 -4.32 10.15 10.09
N THR A 121 -5.35 9.29 10.18
CA THR A 121 -5.28 8.04 10.95
C THR A 121 -5.77 6.86 10.12
N ILE A 122 -4.97 5.81 10.07
CA ILE A 122 -5.31 4.53 9.46
C ILE A 122 -5.45 3.45 10.53
N GLU A 123 -6.56 2.71 10.49
CA GLU A 123 -6.73 1.46 11.24
C GLU A 123 -6.16 0.34 10.40
N ALA A 124 -4.97 -0.13 10.75
CA ALA A 124 -4.26 -1.14 10.01
C ALA A 124 -4.82 -2.54 10.31
N THR A 125 -5.00 -3.33 9.25
CA THR A 125 -5.30 -4.76 9.34
C THR A 125 -4.05 -5.62 9.13
N GLU A 126 -3.00 -5.03 8.58
CA GLU A 126 -1.72 -5.68 8.33
C GLU A 126 -0.59 -4.66 8.37
N VAL A 127 0.51 -5.01 9.03
CA VAL A 127 1.74 -4.21 9.08
C VAL A 127 2.88 -5.08 8.58
N LEU A 128 3.57 -4.64 7.54
CA LEU A 128 4.70 -5.32 6.92
C LEU A 128 5.98 -4.56 7.26
N ALA A 129 6.87 -5.18 8.03
CA ALA A 129 8.22 -4.70 8.27
C ALA A 129 9.22 -5.64 7.57
N LYS A 130 10.23 -5.11 6.87
CA LYS A 130 11.20 -5.96 6.17
C LYS A 130 12.52 -6.10 6.94
N HIS A 131 13.13 -7.27 6.76
CA HIS A 131 14.28 -7.76 7.51
C HIS A 131 15.63 -7.15 7.12
N ASP A 132 15.76 -6.51 5.98
CA ASP A 132 17.04 -5.96 5.54
C ASP A 132 17.21 -4.52 6.03
N GLU A 133 18.17 -4.29 6.91
CA GLU A 133 18.59 -2.96 7.34
C GLU A 133 18.99 -2.06 6.15
N ASN A 134 19.31 -2.65 4.99
CA ASN A 134 19.65 -1.98 3.74
C ASN A 134 18.56 -2.08 2.65
N TYR A 135 17.46 -2.82 2.89
CA TYR A 135 16.38 -2.93 1.91
C TYR A 135 15.25 -1.97 2.24
N MET A 136 15.14 -0.92 1.46
CA MET A 136 13.98 -0.03 1.46
C MET A 136 13.01 -0.50 0.37
N PRO A 137 11.75 -0.86 0.69
CA PRO A 137 10.74 -1.17 -0.32
C PRO A 137 10.69 -0.04 -1.35
N PRO A 138 10.46 -0.34 -2.65
CA PRO A 138 10.39 0.69 -3.69
C PRO A 138 9.44 1.83 -3.34
N GLU A 139 8.31 1.49 -2.75
CA GLU A 139 7.27 2.44 -2.34
C GLU A 139 7.74 3.37 -1.22
N VAL A 140 8.49 2.83 -0.26
CA VAL A 140 9.07 3.62 0.84
C VAL A 140 10.25 4.45 0.34
N ALA A 141 11.07 3.90 -0.58
CA ALA A 141 12.17 4.64 -1.21
C ALA A 141 11.65 5.84 -1.99
N GLU A 142 10.55 5.70 -2.71
CA GLU A 142 9.89 6.79 -3.44
C GLU A 142 9.32 7.83 -2.47
N ALA A 143 8.63 7.40 -1.40
CA ALA A 143 8.12 8.27 -0.35
C ALA A 143 9.23 9.06 0.38
N MET A 144 10.42 8.46 0.54
CA MET A 144 11.59 9.11 1.14
C MET A 144 12.43 9.92 0.16
N GLY A 145 12.00 10.06 -1.11
CA GLY A 145 12.72 10.83 -2.14
C GLY A 145 14.08 10.24 -2.52
N LYS A 146 14.36 8.98 -2.17
CA LYS A 146 15.58 8.28 -2.53
C LYS A 146 15.39 7.60 -3.87
N THR A 147 16.16 8.01 -4.87
CA THR A 147 16.22 7.34 -6.16
C THR A 147 16.83 5.95 -5.97
N HIS A 148 16.29 4.92 -6.64
CA HIS A 148 16.86 3.58 -6.67
C HIS A 148 18.29 3.63 -7.20
N GLU A 149 19.27 3.64 -6.34
CA GLU A 149 20.63 3.26 -6.69
C GLU A 149 20.65 1.72 -6.77
N LYS A 150 20.80 1.20 -7.98
CA LYS A 150 20.97 -0.24 -8.20
C LYS A 150 22.24 -0.66 -7.47
N LEU A 151 22.08 -1.40 -6.39
CA LEU A 151 23.22 -2.08 -5.75
C LEU A 151 23.78 -3.07 -6.76
N ASP A 152 24.95 -2.77 -7.31
CA ASP A 152 25.68 -3.63 -8.23
C ASP A 152 26.34 -4.74 -7.43
N TYR A 153 25.73 -5.93 -7.42
CA TYR A 153 26.25 -7.12 -6.74
C TYR A 153 27.52 -7.71 -7.39
N SER A 154 28.09 -7.06 -8.41
CA SER A 154 29.27 -7.56 -9.13
C SER A 154 30.59 -7.42 -8.36
N GLU A 155 30.69 -6.52 -7.36
CA GLU A 155 31.94 -6.27 -6.63
C GLU A 155 32.16 -7.16 -5.40
N GLN A 156 31.15 -7.84 -4.86
CA GLN A 156 31.35 -8.68 -3.67
C GLN A 156 31.99 -10.05 -3.94
N LYS A 157 32.16 -10.48 -5.20
CA LYS A 157 32.77 -11.77 -5.53
C LYS A 157 34.30 -11.76 -5.62
N GLN A 158 34.95 -10.62 -5.50
CA GLN A 158 36.42 -10.54 -5.67
C GLN A 158 37.23 -10.49 -4.36
N THR A 159 36.62 -10.35 -3.20
CA THR A 159 37.35 -10.23 -1.93
C THR A 159 37.45 -11.52 -1.09
N GLU A 160 36.76 -12.60 -1.47
CA GLU A 160 36.85 -13.89 -0.76
C GLU A 160 37.90 -14.88 -1.33
N GLY A 161 38.66 -14.49 -2.36
CA GLY A 161 39.59 -15.38 -3.06
C GLY A 161 41.03 -15.46 -2.49
N TYR A 162 41.41 -14.70 -1.50
CA TYR A 162 42.80 -14.64 -1.03
C TYR A 162 42.96 -14.80 0.49
N LYS A 163 42.64 -15.98 0.99
CA LYS A 163 43.15 -16.40 2.32
C LYS A 163 43.18 -17.91 2.47
N TYR A 164 44.01 -18.60 1.68
CA TYR A 164 44.58 -19.93 2.02
C TYR A 164 45.80 -20.18 1.09
N GLN A 165 46.96 -19.70 1.47
CA GLN A 165 48.26 -20.29 1.23
C GLN A 165 49.15 -20.01 2.45
#